data_0951edef720d26d90891452649925882
#
_entry.id   0951edef720d26d90891452649925882
#
_cell.length_a   1.000
_cell.length_b   1.000
_cell.length_c   1.000
_cell.angle_alpha   90.00
_cell.angle_beta   90.00
_cell.angle_gamma   90.00
#
_symmetry.space_group_name_H-M   'P 1'
#
loop_
_entity.id
_entity.type
_entity.pdbx_description
1 polymer ?
#
loop_
_entity_poly.entity_id
_entity_poly.type
_entity_poly.pdbx_seq_one_letter_code
_entity_poly.pdbx_strand_id
1 'polypeptide(L)'
;MNANDVKEMLGENDIISLLEDLGAEPQTHGNNIFCKTVCHHGSKKKLVYFKDSKSFKCFTDSCGTMDVFGLVGKVMDLDFFSSFKYVCMKFGITYTSVGDSSDRIDTSFFKKFKRKTEKISLKKLSRTILQSYSDLYHRIWIDDGISVRSMKRFGIKFSILNNQIIIPHFGADGSLIGVRARNLNAEIVDAGMKYMPVYYQGEVLKHPTGAALYGLHLNKKHIEKYKTVILFESEKGVLQLDTMFPEMSIGVCVSGSSLTEYQLEILKTLDIEEVIIALDKEFEEVGSNEEKFYREKIQTVFLDKLSPYFKTSVIWDVKGLLDLKDAPTDKGKEVFEELFKERARL
;
A
#
# COMPACT_ATOMS: atom_id res chain seq x y z
N MET A 1 -4.68 30.23 -18.92
CA MET A 1 -5.42 29.31 -18.02
C MET A 1 -4.46 28.17 -17.66
N ASN A 2 -4.24 27.92 -16.40
CA ASN A 2 -3.34 26.84 -15.93
C ASN A 2 -4.12 25.54 -15.60
N ALA A 3 -3.42 24.47 -15.32
CA ALA A 3 -4.02 23.16 -15.02
C ALA A 3 -4.94 23.16 -13.79
N ASN A 4 -4.66 24.00 -12.79
CA ASN A 4 -5.52 24.11 -11.61
C ASN A 4 -6.83 24.83 -11.97
N ASP A 5 -6.77 25.87 -12.81
CA ASP A 5 -7.98 26.55 -13.26
C ASP A 5 -8.90 25.58 -13.99
N VAL A 6 -8.34 24.71 -14.86
CA VAL A 6 -9.11 23.69 -15.58
C VAL A 6 -9.75 22.68 -14.63
N LYS A 7 -9.00 22.22 -13.63
CA LYS A 7 -9.56 21.29 -12.59
C LYS A 7 -10.71 21.91 -11.81
N GLU A 8 -10.63 23.21 -11.50
CA GLU A 8 -11.71 23.91 -10.79
C GLU A 8 -12.97 24.05 -11.64
N MET A 9 -12.84 24.14 -12.96
CA MET A 9 -13.97 24.25 -13.88
C MET A 9 -14.72 22.92 -14.09
N LEU A 10 -14.04 21.78 -13.90
CA LEU A 10 -14.66 20.46 -14.08
C LEU A 10 -15.63 20.16 -12.94
N GLY A 11 -16.91 19.98 -13.30
CA GLY A 11 -17.95 19.53 -12.39
C GLY A 11 -18.01 18.00 -12.26
N GLU A 12 -18.89 17.52 -11.38
CA GLU A 12 -19.08 16.08 -11.14
C GLU A 12 -19.48 15.34 -12.42
N ASN A 13 -20.40 15.92 -13.20
CA ASN A 13 -20.87 15.31 -14.45
C ASN A 13 -19.76 15.21 -15.50
N ASP A 14 -18.83 16.17 -15.52
CA ASP A 14 -17.69 16.14 -16.43
C ASP A 14 -16.73 15.00 -16.04
N ILE A 15 -16.49 14.82 -14.76
CA ILE A 15 -15.67 13.71 -14.25
C ILE A 15 -16.31 12.37 -14.55
N ILE A 16 -17.63 12.22 -14.36
CA ILE A 16 -18.37 10.99 -14.69
C ILE A 16 -18.26 10.71 -16.21
N SER A 17 -18.53 11.70 -17.05
CA SER A 17 -18.43 11.56 -18.51
C SER A 17 -17.02 11.17 -18.97
N LEU A 18 -15.98 11.74 -18.34
CA LEU A 18 -14.59 11.35 -18.63
C LEU A 18 -14.30 9.90 -18.23
N LEU A 19 -14.77 9.49 -17.06
CA LEU A 19 -14.58 8.13 -16.55
C LEU A 19 -15.30 7.08 -17.39
N GLU A 20 -16.51 7.41 -17.91
CA GLU A 20 -17.24 6.56 -18.84
C GLU A 20 -16.47 6.37 -20.15
N ASP A 21 -15.93 7.44 -20.73
CA ASP A 21 -15.10 7.37 -21.94
C ASP A 21 -13.82 6.54 -21.75
N LEU A 22 -13.25 6.58 -20.55
CA LEU A 22 -12.10 5.76 -20.19
C LEU A 22 -12.49 4.32 -19.85
N GLY A 23 -13.78 3.95 -19.91
CA GLY A 23 -14.26 2.60 -19.60
C GLY A 23 -14.26 2.26 -18.11
N ALA A 24 -14.28 3.26 -17.24
CA ALA A 24 -14.09 3.09 -15.79
C ALA A 24 -15.36 2.68 -15.03
N GLU A 25 -16.55 2.67 -15.67
CA GLU A 25 -17.84 2.32 -15.05
C GLU A 25 -18.08 3.02 -13.69
N PRO A 26 -18.19 4.36 -13.69
CA PRO A 26 -18.29 5.12 -12.44
C PRO A 26 -19.59 4.85 -11.68
N GLN A 27 -19.50 4.78 -10.35
CA GLN A 27 -20.62 4.67 -9.44
C GLN A 27 -20.46 5.68 -8.31
N THR A 28 -21.41 6.59 -8.17
CA THR A 28 -21.38 7.60 -7.10
C THR A 28 -21.94 7.04 -5.81
N HIS A 29 -21.16 7.17 -4.73
CA HIS A 29 -21.56 6.88 -3.37
C HIS A 29 -21.18 8.06 -2.46
N GLY A 30 -22.17 8.86 -2.07
CA GLY A 30 -21.97 10.05 -1.25
C GLY A 30 -20.99 11.03 -1.91
N ASN A 31 -19.91 11.35 -1.21
CA ASN A 31 -18.91 12.30 -1.67
C ASN A 31 -17.78 11.69 -2.55
N ASN A 32 -17.92 10.44 -2.97
CA ASN A 32 -16.91 9.73 -3.74
C ASN A 32 -17.51 9.06 -4.98
N ILE A 33 -16.70 8.88 -6.04
CA ILE A 33 -17.05 8.11 -7.23
C ILE A 33 -16.11 6.91 -7.30
N PHE A 34 -16.68 5.71 -7.27
CA PHE A 34 -15.94 4.43 -7.34
C PHE A 34 -15.92 3.94 -8.77
N CYS A 35 -14.74 3.51 -9.24
CA CYS A 35 -14.51 3.16 -10.63
C CYS A 35 -13.69 1.87 -10.75
N LYS A 36 -13.81 1.19 -11.89
CA LYS A 36 -12.84 0.17 -12.31
C LYS A 36 -11.43 0.76 -12.40
N THR A 37 -10.41 -0.06 -12.12
CA THR A 37 -9.00 0.35 -12.17
C THR A 37 -8.48 0.42 -13.60
N VAL A 38 -9.01 1.36 -14.40
CA VAL A 38 -8.64 1.54 -15.81
C VAL A 38 -7.15 1.79 -16.03
N CYS A 39 -6.46 2.36 -15.04
CA CYS A 39 -5.01 2.57 -15.08
C CYS A 39 -4.18 1.26 -15.01
N HIS A 40 -4.82 0.10 -14.82
CA HIS A 40 -4.19 -1.23 -14.77
C HIS A 40 -5.01 -2.27 -15.52
N HIS A 41 -5.97 -1.85 -16.34
CA HIS A 41 -6.90 -2.75 -17.05
C HIS A 41 -7.63 -3.75 -16.13
N GLY A 42 -7.79 -3.38 -14.83
CA GLY A 42 -8.41 -4.24 -13.82
C GLY A 42 -9.93 -4.15 -13.80
N SER A 43 -10.61 -5.28 -13.55
CA SER A 43 -12.08 -5.34 -13.43
C SER A 43 -12.61 -4.88 -12.07
N LYS A 44 -11.78 -4.78 -11.04
CA LYS A 44 -12.20 -4.44 -9.67
C LYS A 44 -12.35 -2.92 -9.50
N LYS A 45 -13.37 -2.48 -8.74
CA LYS A 45 -13.63 -1.07 -8.43
C LYS A 45 -12.72 -0.55 -7.31
N LYS A 46 -11.43 -0.35 -7.62
CA LYS A 46 -10.42 0.14 -6.67
C LYS A 46 -9.83 1.51 -7.05
N LEU A 47 -10.38 2.18 -8.06
CA LEU A 47 -10.09 3.57 -8.38
C LEU A 47 -11.20 4.44 -7.79
N VAL A 48 -10.85 5.43 -6.97
CA VAL A 48 -11.82 6.31 -6.30
C VAL A 48 -11.50 7.75 -6.60
N TYR A 49 -12.49 8.51 -7.05
CA TYR A 49 -12.43 9.97 -7.14
C TYR A 49 -13.00 10.59 -5.88
N PHE A 50 -12.25 11.45 -5.25
CA PHE A 50 -12.62 12.23 -4.07
C PHE A 50 -13.02 13.63 -4.51
N LYS A 51 -14.33 13.97 -4.38
CA LYS A 51 -14.88 15.25 -4.83
C LYS A 51 -14.26 16.45 -4.10
N ASP A 52 -13.99 16.32 -2.79
CA ASP A 52 -13.43 17.41 -1.98
C ASP A 52 -12.01 17.79 -2.40
N SER A 53 -11.18 16.82 -2.71
CA SER A 53 -9.78 17.05 -3.11
C SER A 53 -9.57 17.06 -4.62
N LYS A 54 -10.63 16.83 -5.41
CA LYS A 54 -10.61 16.71 -6.89
C LYS A 54 -9.47 15.82 -7.38
N SER A 55 -9.30 14.68 -6.70
CA SER A 55 -8.20 13.76 -6.95
C SER A 55 -8.67 12.31 -7.03
N PHE A 56 -7.98 11.53 -7.84
CA PHE A 56 -8.15 10.09 -7.94
C PHE A 56 -7.13 9.37 -7.06
N LYS A 57 -7.55 8.29 -6.41
CA LYS A 57 -6.65 7.36 -5.75
C LYS A 57 -6.95 5.96 -6.23
N CYS A 58 -5.94 5.32 -6.80
CA CYS A 58 -5.98 3.91 -7.11
C CYS A 58 -5.50 3.11 -5.89
N PHE A 59 -6.33 2.19 -5.43
CA PHE A 59 -6.00 1.28 -4.32
C PHE A 59 -5.44 -0.06 -4.80
N THR A 60 -5.07 -0.13 -6.08
CA THR A 60 -4.34 -1.24 -6.67
C THR A 60 -2.98 -0.71 -7.09
N ASP A 61 -1.90 -1.36 -6.67
CA ASP A 61 -0.52 -1.02 -7.01
C ASP A 61 -0.04 0.43 -6.72
N SER A 62 1.17 0.70 -7.13
CA SER A 62 1.91 1.95 -6.92
C SER A 62 1.37 3.18 -7.67
N CYS A 63 0.15 3.15 -8.20
CA CYS A 63 -0.46 4.28 -8.91
C CYS A 63 -0.53 5.57 -8.09
N GLY A 64 -0.68 5.43 -6.78
CA GLY A 64 -0.75 6.57 -5.87
C GLY A 64 -1.99 7.43 -6.06
N THR A 65 -1.85 8.70 -5.70
CA THR A 65 -2.87 9.74 -5.92
C THR A 65 -2.49 10.54 -7.15
N MET A 66 -3.47 10.81 -8.03
CA MET A 66 -3.28 11.58 -9.25
C MET A 66 -4.47 12.51 -9.49
N ASP A 67 -4.28 13.54 -10.28
CA ASP A 67 -5.36 14.39 -10.76
C ASP A 67 -5.96 13.84 -12.07
N VAL A 68 -6.91 14.59 -12.66
CA VAL A 68 -7.58 14.21 -13.90
C VAL A 68 -6.60 14.04 -15.07
N PHE A 69 -5.56 14.87 -15.14
CA PHE A 69 -4.56 14.78 -16.22
C PHE A 69 -3.66 13.58 -16.05
N GLY A 70 -3.26 13.29 -14.80
CA GLY A 70 -2.49 12.11 -14.46
C GLY A 70 -3.23 10.81 -14.73
N LEU A 71 -4.56 10.77 -14.51
CA LEU A 71 -5.38 9.61 -14.87
C LEU A 71 -5.43 9.41 -16.38
N VAL A 72 -5.75 10.47 -17.13
CA VAL A 72 -5.81 10.43 -18.61
C VAL A 72 -4.46 10.00 -19.18
N GLY A 73 -3.36 10.57 -18.67
CA GLY A 73 -2.02 10.22 -19.12
C GLY A 73 -1.70 8.75 -18.94
N LYS A 74 -2.06 8.17 -17.77
CA LYS A 74 -1.83 6.75 -17.51
C LYS A 74 -2.69 5.82 -18.35
N VAL A 75 -3.95 6.18 -18.59
CA VAL A 75 -4.87 5.31 -19.33
C VAL A 75 -4.61 5.35 -20.84
N MET A 76 -4.21 6.51 -21.35
CA MET A 76 -4.04 6.75 -22.78
C MET A 76 -2.56 6.78 -23.22
N ASP A 77 -1.63 6.55 -22.29
CA ASP A 77 -0.17 6.64 -22.51
C ASP A 77 0.25 7.99 -23.09
N LEU A 78 -0.23 9.07 -22.46
CA LEU A 78 0.03 10.45 -22.87
C LEU A 78 0.91 11.17 -21.85
N ASP A 79 1.74 12.09 -22.34
CA ASP A 79 2.43 13.06 -21.48
C ASP A 79 1.43 14.06 -20.85
N PHE A 80 1.90 14.82 -19.87
CA PHE A 80 1.05 15.77 -19.17
C PHE A 80 0.39 16.80 -20.08
N PHE A 81 1.13 17.32 -21.07
CA PHE A 81 0.62 18.37 -21.96
C PHE A 81 -0.43 17.83 -22.92
N SER A 82 -0.24 16.64 -23.45
CA SER A 82 -1.20 15.94 -24.30
C SER A 82 -2.47 15.57 -23.51
N SER A 83 -2.32 15.12 -22.26
CA SER A 83 -3.43 14.84 -21.35
C SER A 83 -4.24 16.10 -21.03
N PHE A 84 -3.54 17.21 -20.77
CA PHE A 84 -4.17 18.52 -20.54
C PHE A 84 -4.96 18.99 -21.78
N LYS A 85 -4.36 18.88 -22.97
CA LYS A 85 -5.04 19.20 -24.24
C LYS A 85 -6.28 18.33 -24.43
N TYR A 86 -6.18 17.03 -24.20
CA TYR A 86 -7.30 16.10 -24.34
C TYR A 86 -8.48 16.51 -23.46
N VAL A 87 -8.23 16.79 -22.16
CA VAL A 87 -9.27 17.21 -21.23
C VAL A 87 -9.89 18.54 -21.66
N CYS A 88 -9.07 19.54 -22.03
CA CYS A 88 -9.57 20.83 -22.50
C CYS A 88 -10.43 20.68 -23.76
N MET A 89 -9.99 19.89 -24.74
CA MET A 89 -10.76 19.65 -25.98
C MET A 89 -12.06 18.92 -25.69
N LYS A 90 -12.06 17.90 -24.85
CA LYS A 90 -13.26 17.14 -24.49
C LYS A 90 -14.36 18.02 -23.90
N PHE A 91 -13.98 18.97 -23.04
CA PHE A 91 -14.93 19.83 -22.33
C PHE A 91 -15.07 21.25 -22.93
N GLY A 92 -14.51 21.49 -24.12
CA GLY A 92 -14.61 22.78 -24.82
C GLY A 92 -13.94 23.93 -24.06
N ILE A 93 -12.93 23.63 -23.22
CA ILE A 93 -12.22 24.64 -22.45
C ILE A 93 -11.13 25.26 -23.31
N THR A 94 -11.25 26.55 -23.56
CA THR A 94 -10.25 27.34 -24.30
C THR A 94 -9.04 27.63 -23.41
N TYR A 95 -7.85 27.24 -23.86
CA TYR A 95 -6.60 27.59 -23.23
C TYR A 95 -5.72 28.36 -24.22
N THR A 96 -5.02 29.40 -23.75
CA THR A 96 -3.99 30.06 -24.52
C THR A 96 -2.75 29.17 -24.52
N SER A 97 -2.34 28.68 -25.69
CA SER A 97 -1.04 28.03 -25.84
C SER A 97 0.05 28.99 -25.34
N VAL A 98 0.72 28.62 -24.29
CA VAL A 98 1.99 29.28 -23.94
C VAL A 98 2.94 28.93 -25.08
N GLY A 99 3.36 29.98 -25.82
CA GLY A 99 4.14 29.84 -27.04
C GLY A 99 5.42 29.04 -26.84
N ASP A 100 5.79 28.37 -27.93
CA ASP A 100 7.13 27.88 -28.19
C ASP A 100 8.16 28.94 -27.78
N SER A 101 8.82 28.75 -26.68
CA SER A 101 10.09 29.38 -26.39
C SER A 101 11.08 28.28 -26.01
N SER A 102 11.77 27.80 -27.05
CA SER A 102 13.11 27.23 -26.87
C SER A 102 13.92 28.19 -25.98
N ASP A 103 14.49 27.60 -24.96
CA ASP A 103 15.60 28.08 -24.14
C ASP A 103 15.26 28.36 -22.68
N ARG A 104 15.94 27.56 -21.91
CA ARG A 104 16.16 27.51 -20.46
C ARG A 104 15.22 26.60 -19.71
N ILE A 105 15.72 25.41 -19.49
CA ILE A 105 15.24 24.53 -18.39
C ILE A 105 15.36 25.35 -17.11
N ASP A 106 14.22 25.87 -16.64
CA ASP A 106 14.14 26.53 -15.33
C ASP A 106 14.28 25.46 -14.24
N THR A 107 15.53 25.29 -13.77
CA THR A 107 15.84 24.38 -12.68
C THR A 107 15.20 24.79 -11.34
N SER A 108 14.54 25.97 -11.28
CA SER A 108 13.79 26.41 -10.09
C SER A 108 12.57 25.52 -9.84
N PHE A 109 12.01 24.91 -10.90
CA PHE A 109 10.96 23.90 -10.82
C PHE A 109 11.46 22.68 -10.03
N PHE A 110 12.68 22.20 -10.25
CA PHE A 110 13.26 21.08 -9.50
C PHE A 110 13.62 21.46 -8.05
N LYS A 111 13.83 22.75 -7.74
CA LYS A 111 14.02 23.20 -6.36
C LYS A 111 12.74 23.12 -5.53
N LYS A 112 11.55 23.23 -6.13
CA LYS A 112 10.25 22.98 -5.47
C LYS A 112 10.01 21.49 -5.20
N PHE A 113 10.67 20.59 -5.93
CA PHE A 113 10.63 19.14 -5.72
C PHE A 113 11.69 18.59 -4.76
N LYS A 114 12.56 19.43 -4.17
CA LYS A 114 13.14 19.03 -2.89
C LYS A 114 12.00 18.93 -1.90
N ARG A 115 11.35 17.74 -1.87
CA ARG A 115 10.49 17.37 -0.76
C ARG A 115 11.32 17.62 0.49
N LYS A 116 11.01 18.70 1.22
CA LYS A 116 11.30 18.72 2.63
C LYS A 116 10.66 17.44 3.14
N THR A 117 11.46 16.53 3.63
CA THR A 117 10.97 15.43 4.45
C THR A 117 10.38 16.09 5.69
N GLU A 118 9.14 16.55 5.58
CA GLU A 118 8.40 17.01 6.73
C GLU A 118 8.35 15.79 7.65
N LYS A 119 8.93 15.93 8.83
CA LYS A 119 8.84 14.88 9.84
C LYS A 119 7.35 14.65 10.08
N ILE A 120 6.82 13.54 9.59
CA ILE A 120 5.44 13.16 9.87
C ILE A 120 5.36 12.97 11.37
N SER A 121 4.67 13.90 12.06
CA SER A 121 4.33 13.72 13.45
C SER A 121 3.15 12.76 13.54
N LEU A 122 3.41 11.51 13.94
CA LEU A 122 2.34 10.54 14.15
C LEU A 122 1.58 10.87 15.45
N LYS A 123 0.25 11.04 15.34
CA LYS A 123 -0.61 11.22 16.51
C LYS A 123 -0.50 9.97 17.40
N LYS A 124 -0.12 10.14 18.65
CA LYS A 124 -0.11 9.04 19.63
C LYS A 124 -1.51 8.88 20.20
N LEU A 125 -2.00 7.66 20.18
CA LEU A 125 -3.30 7.28 20.73
C LEU A 125 -3.14 6.66 22.13
N SER A 126 -4.16 6.77 22.95
CA SER A 126 -4.17 6.08 24.24
C SER A 126 -4.33 4.58 24.04
N ARG A 127 -3.52 3.77 24.71
CA ARG A 127 -3.67 2.31 24.71
C ARG A 127 -4.98 1.84 25.37
N THR A 128 -5.64 2.68 26.16
CA THR A 128 -6.94 2.36 26.77
C THR A 128 -8.02 2.07 25.72
N ILE A 129 -7.88 2.60 24.50
CA ILE A 129 -8.74 2.30 23.37
C ILE A 129 -8.82 0.78 23.13
N LEU A 130 -7.72 0.06 23.30
CA LEU A 130 -7.66 -1.39 23.06
C LEU A 130 -8.42 -2.19 24.12
N GLN A 131 -8.72 -1.59 25.29
CA GLN A 131 -9.51 -2.24 26.34
C GLN A 131 -11.00 -2.34 25.98
N SER A 132 -11.46 -1.59 24.97
CA SER A 132 -12.83 -1.67 24.45
C SER A 132 -13.08 -2.89 23.56
N TYR A 133 -12.06 -3.68 23.28
CA TYR A 133 -12.13 -4.87 22.45
C TYR A 133 -11.79 -6.13 23.26
N SER A 134 -12.37 -7.25 22.84
CA SER A 134 -12.18 -8.54 23.51
C SER A 134 -10.84 -9.19 23.19
N ASP A 135 -10.30 -9.93 24.16
CA ASP A 135 -9.15 -10.84 23.98
C ASP A 135 -9.59 -12.17 23.36
N LEU A 136 -10.46 -12.12 22.36
CA LEU A 136 -10.86 -13.26 21.55
C LEU A 136 -10.01 -13.32 20.28
N TYR A 137 -9.65 -14.53 19.88
CA TYR A 137 -8.86 -14.79 18.70
C TYR A 137 -9.70 -15.56 17.70
N HIS A 138 -10.03 -14.92 16.58
CA HIS A 138 -10.96 -15.49 15.61
C HIS A 138 -10.32 -16.65 14.86
N ARG A 139 -11.11 -17.72 14.67
CA ARG A 139 -10.67 -18.97 14.05
C ARG A 139 -10.04 -18.80 12.68
N ILE A 140 -10.51 -17.85 11.87
CA ILE A 140 -9.99 -17.61 10.52
C ILE A 140 -8.47 -17.33 10.51
N TRP A 141 -7.93 -16.67 11.55
CA TRP A 141 -6.49 -16.44 11.66
C TRP A 141 -5.74 -17.62 12.25
N ILE A 142 -6.42 -18.43 13.06
CA ILE A 142 -5.86 -19.70 13.56
C ILE A 142 -5.75 -20.69 12.38
N ASP A 143 -6.79 -20.79 11.56
CA ASP A 143 -6.83 -21.63 10.35
C ASP A 143 -5.81 -21.10 9.28
N ASP A 144 -5.55 -19.79 9.23
CA ASP A 144 -4.46 -19.16 8.46
C ASP A 144 -3.06 -19.41 9.07
N GLY A 145 -2.92 -20.29 10.07
CA GLY A 145 -1.63 -20.66 10.65
C GLY A 145 -1.06 -19.65 11.66
N ILE A 146 -1.86 -18.73 12.20
CA ILE A 146 -1.40 -17.76 13.20
C ILE A 146 -1.72 -18.26 14.62
N SER A 147 -0.69 -18.41 15.44
CA SER A 147 -0.86 -18.86 16.82
C SER A 147 -1.50 -17.79 17.71
N VAL A 148 -2.26 -18.25 18.72
CA VAL A 148 -2.80 -17.36 19.77
C VAL A 148 -1.68 -16.60 20.49
N ARG A 149 -0.49 -17.22 20.66
CA ARG A 149 0.69 -16.59 21.24
C ARG A 149 1.12 -15.37 20.42
N SER A 150 1.24 -15.50 19.09
CA SER A 150 1.62 -14.40 18.21
C SER A 150 0.54 -13.31 18.21
N MET A 151 -0.73 -13.68 18.14
CA MET A 151 -1.81 -12.70 18.23
C MET A 151 -1.77 -11.91 19.55
N LYS A 152 -1.53 -12.56 20.68
CA LYS A 152 -1.34 -11.89 21.98
C LYS A 152 -0.14 -10.95 21.96
N ARG A 153 1.02 -11.43 21.45
CA ARG A 153 2.26 -10.65 21.38
C ARG A 153 2.08 -9.36 20.58
N PHE A 154 1.36 -9.43 19.47
CA PHE A 154 1.08 -8.26 18.60
C PHE A 154 -0.14 -7.43 19.05
N GLY A 155 -0.77 -7.80 20.16
CA GLY A 155 -1.90 -7.06 20.74
C GLY A 155 -3.19 -7.15 19.93
N ILE A 156 -3.35 -8.22 19.15
CA ILE A 156 -4.56 -8.44 18.35
C ILE A 156 -5.76 -8.60 19.29
N LYS A 157 -6.87 -7.96 18.92
CA LYS A 157 -8.13 -7.99 19.64
C LYS A 157 -9.27 -8.35 18.68
N PHE A 158 -10.47 -8.44 19.23
CA PHE A 158 -11.67 -8.72 18.46
C PHE A 158 -12.82 -7.78 18.85
N SER A 159 -13.46 -7.19 17.85
CA SER A 159 -14.70 -6.46 18.01
C SER A 159 -15.89 -7.39 17.81
N ILE A 160 -16.54 -7.79 18.90
CA ILE A 160 -17.75 -8.65 18.83
C ILE A 160 -18.89 -7.90 18.12
N LEU A 161 -19.02 -6.61 18.40
CA LEU A 161 -20.10 -5.79 17.86
C LEU A 161 -20.03 -5.69 16.33
N ASN A 162 -18.82 -5.48 15.80
CA ASN A 162 -18.62 -5.23 14.36
C ASN A 162 -18.14 -6.48 13.60
N ASN A 163 -17.94 -7.61 14.28
CA ASN A 163 -17.37 -8.83 13.71
C ASN A 163 -16.06 -8.56 12.97
N GLN A 164 -15.08 -7.98 13.69
CA GLN A 164 -13.83 -7.54 13.13
C GLN A 164 -12.63 -7.99 13.96
N ILE A 165 -11.56 -8.42 13.30
CA ILE A 165 -10.24 -8.57 13.92
C ILE A 165 -9.61 -7.19 14.03
N ILE A 166 -9.21 -6.79 15.22
CA ILE A 166 -8.63 -5.49 15.53
C ILE A 166 -7.12 -5.60 15.57
N ILE A 167 -6.47 -4.78 14.77
CA ILE A 167 -5.03 -4.80 14.54
C ILE A 167 -4.45 -3.46 14.99
N PRO A 168 -3.83 -3.38 16.18
CA PRO A 168 -3.20 -2.16 16.64
C PRO A 168 -1.87 -1.93 15.90
N HIS A 169 -1.64 -0.71 15.46
CA HIS A 169 -0.40 -0.28 14.84
C HIS A 169 0.41 0.56 15.81
N PHE A 170 1.68 0.19 15.95
CA PHE A 170 2.60 0.88 16.85
C PHE A 170 3.75 1.50 16.06
N GLY A 171 4.18 2.69 16.49
CA GLY A 171 5.42 3.30 16.03
C GLY A 171 6.65 2.51 16.50
N ALA A 172 7.81 2.83 15.96
CA ALA A 172 9.08 2.20 16.36
C ALA A 172 9.40 2.38 17.86
N ASP A 173 8.86 3.42 18.49
CA ASP A 173 8.96 3.70 19.93
C ASP A 173 7.93 2.93 20.78
N GLY A 174 7.09 2.11 20.15
CA GLY A 174 6.03 1.35 20.82
C GLY A 174 4.79 2.18 21.18
N SER A 175 4.67 3.44 20.77
CA SER A 175 3.43 4.21 20.93
C SER A 175 2.35 3.71 20.00
N LEU A 176 1.09 3.62 20.45
CA LEU A 176 -0.05 3.31 19.60
C LEU A 176 -0.29 4.50 18.65
N ILE A 177 -0.25 4.26 17.34
CA ILE A 177 -0.38 5.31 16.31
C ILE A 177 -1.62 5.16 15.44
N GLY A 178 -2.25 4.00 15.45
CA GLY A 178 -3.45 3.72 14.70
C GLY A 178 -4.04 2.36 15.06
N VAL A 179 -5.27 2.13 14.62
CA VAL A 179 -5.94 0.83 14.76
C VAL A 179 -6.63 0.51 13.44
N ARG A 180 -6.30 -0.63 12.86
CA ARG A 180 -6.98 -1.17 11.69
C ARG A 180 -7.90 -2.31 12.10
N ALA A 181 -8.88 -2.59 11.27
CA ALA A 181 -9.74 -3.74 11.41
C ALA A 181 -9.73 -4.57 10.13
N ARG A 182 -9.68 -5.90 10.28
CA ARG A 182 -10.02 -6.83 9.21
C ARG A 182 -11.48 -7.20 9.36
N ASN A 183 -12.30 -6.81 8.39
CA ASN A 183 -13.72 -7.17 8.34
C ASN A 183 -13.89 -8.65 8.04
N LEU A 184 -14.86 -9.28 8.70
CA LEU A 184 -15.23 -10.68 8.49
C LEU A 184 -16.60 -10.83 7.83
N ASN A 185 -17.36 -9.75 7.67
CA ASN A 185 -18.60 -9.75 6.90
C ASN A 185 -18.27 -9.86 5.40
N ALA A 186 -18.81 -10.87 4.74
CA ALA A 186 -18.56 -11.16 3.33
C ALA A 186 -18.93 -9.97 2.43
N GLU A 187 -20.08 -9.33 2.64
CA GLU A 187 -20.54 -8.20 1.84
C GLU A 187 -19.55 -7.01 1.90
N ILE A 188 -19.00 -6.73 3.08
CA ILE A 188 -18.01 -5.65 3.28
C ILE A 188 -16.70 -6.04 2.61
N VAL A 189 -16.29 -7.30 2.72
CA VAL A 189 -15.05 -7.80 2.09
C VAL A 189 -15.16 -7.77 0.58
N ASP A 190 -16.28 -8.20 0.02
CA ASP A 190 -16.56 -8.21 -1.43
C ASP A 190 -16.66 -6.79 -2.00
N ALA A 191 -17.11 -5.83 -1.18
CA ALA A 191 -17.06 -4.40 -1.52
C ALA A 191 -15.62 -3.80 -1.49
N GLY A 192 -14.58 -4.63 -1.27
CA GLY A 192 -13.17 -4.19 -1.26
C GLY A 192 -12.71 -3.60 0.07
N MET A 193 -13.54 -3.62 1.11
CA MET A 193 -13.26 -3.04 2.41
C MET A 193 -12.78 -4.08 3.44
N LYS A 194 -11.94 -5.04 2.99
CA LYS A 194 -11.39 -6.10 3.85
C LYS A 194 -10.60 -5.53 5.02
N TYR A 195 -9.81 -4.49 4.79
CA TYR A 195 -9.02 -3.79 5.82
C TYR A 195 -9.37 -2.32 5.86
N MET A 196 -9.84 -1.83 7.01
CA MET A 196 -10.28 -0.45 7.21
C MET A 196 -9.73 0.11 8.52
N PRO A 197 -9.54 1.44 8.64
CA PRO A 197 -9.34 2.07 9.95
C PRO A 197 -10.58 1.86 10.83
N VAL A 198 -10.35 1.73 12.13
CA VAL A 198 -11.43 1.60 13.11
C VAL A 198 -12.04 2.98 13.39
N TYR A 199 -13.37 3.01 13.51
CA TYR A 199 -14.11 4.16 14.01
C TYR A 199 -14.37 3.98 15.52
N TYR A 200 -13.98 4.97 16.33
CA TYR A 200 -14.07 4.91 17.79
C TYR A 200 -14.42 6.28 18.36
N GLN A 201 -15.51 6.38 19.13
CA GLN A 201 -15.96 7.61 19.80
C GLN A 201 -15.99 8.87 18.91
N GLY A 202 -16.49 8.73 17.69
CA GLY A 202 -16.59 9.85 16.75
C GLY A 202 -15.33 10.13 15.94
N GLU A 203 -14.21 9.44 16.20
CA GLU A 203 -12.95 9.59 15.47
C GLU A 203 -12.57 8.33 14.69
N VAL A 204 -11.91 8.52 13.53
CA VAL A 204 -11.29 7.45 12.77
C VAL A 204 -9.85 7.26 13.26
N LEU A 205 -9.55 6.08 13.78
CA LEU A 205 -8.22 5.75 14.35
C LEU A 205 -7.22 5.40 13.24
N LYS A 206 -7.07 6.29 12.25
CA LYS A 206 -6.17 6.10 11.12
C LYS A 206 -4.81 6.75 11.35
N HIS A 207 -3.81 6.20 10.70
CA HIS A 207 -2.49 6.81 10.53
C HIS A 207 -2.02 6.62 9.09
N PRO A 208 -1.06 7.41 8.59
CA PRO A 208 -0.43 7.11 7.31
C PRO A 208 0.40 5.83 7.44
N THR A 209 -0.10 4.72 6.88
CA THR A 209 0.55 3.40 6.98
C THR A 209 1.97 3.41 6.44
N GLY A 210 2.22 4.18 5.38
CA GLY A 210 3.55 4.38 4.82
C GLY A 210 4.53 5.16 5.70
N ALA A 211 4.14 5.64 6.89
CA ALA A 211 5.02 6.31 7.86
C ALA A 211 5.49 5.39 8.99
N ALA A 212 5.19 4.10 8.93
CA ALA A 212 5.59 3.13 9.93
C ALA A 212 5.88 1.76 9.28
N LEU A 213 6.57 0.89 10.00
CA LEU A 213 6.75 -0.52 9.68
C LEU A 213 6.04 -1.33 10.77
N TYR A 214 4.96 -2.03 10.41
CA TYR A 214 4.22 -2.84 11.37
C TYR A 214 5.10 -3.96 11.93
N GLY A 215 5.03 -4.17 13.23
CA GLY A 215 5.81 -5.21 13.93
C GLY A 215 7.21 -4.77 14.34
N LEU A 216 7.75 -3.66 13.84
CA LEU A 216 9.12 -3.23 14.12
C LEU A 216 9.39 -3.06 15.63
N HIS A 217 8.46 -2.46 16.39
CA HIS A 217 8.62 -2.23 17.83
C HIS A 217 8.82 -3.50 18.64
N LEU A 218 8.32 -4.65 18.15
CA LEU A 218 8.49 -5.96 18.80
C LEU A 218 9.73 -6.70 18.27
N ASN A 219 10.01 -6.57 16.97
CA ASN A 219 10.97 -7.39 16.27
C ASN A 219 12.36 -6.76 16.15
N LYS A 220 12.50 -5.46 16.48
CA LYS A 220 13.75 -4.70 16.33
C LYS A 220 14.98 -5.42 16.88
N LYS A 221 14.89 -5.98 18.08
CA LYS A 221 16.02 -6.69 18.71
C LYS A 221 16.48 -7.92 17.92
N HIS A 222 15.52 -8.68 17.36
CA HIS A 222 15.84 -9.82 16.50
C HIS A 222 16.42 -9.36 15.17
N ILE A 223 15.82 -8.35 14.55
CA ILE A 223 16.28 -7.75 13.30
C ILE A 223 17.74 -7.30 13.41
N GLU A 224 18.08 -6.54 14.45
CA GLU A 224 19.45 -6.06 14.68
C GLU A 224 20.42 -7.19 15.10
N LYS A 225 19.94 -8.20 15.83
CA LYS A 225 20.74 -9.39 16.17
C LYS A 225 21.12 -10.20 14.94
N TYR A 226 20.18 -10.42 14.03
CA TYR A 226 20.40 -11.22 12.82
C TYR A 226 20.84 -10.37 11.62
N LYS A 227 20.96 -9.04 11.78
CA LYS A 227 21.33 -8.09 10.73
C LYS A 227 20.46 -8.18 9.49
N THR A 228 19.24 -8.68 9.62
CA THR A 228 18.35 -9.01 8.52
C THR A 228 16.92 -8.65 8.87
N VAL A 229 16.20 -8.09 7.89
CA VAL A 229 14.77 -7.82 7.99
C VAL A 229 14.03 -8.40 6.80
N ILE A 230 12.82 -8.94 7.03
CA ILE A 230 11.91 -9.42 5.98
C ILE A 230 10.74 -8.45 5.86
N LEU A 231 10.52 -7.93 4.65
CA LEU A 231 9.43 -7.00 4.34
C LEU A 231 8.23 -7.78 3.77
N PHE A 232 7.11 -7.79 4.48
CA PHE A 232 5.84 -8.34 4.04
C PHE A 232 4.89 -7.24 3.52
N GLU A 233 3.93 -7.61 2.70
CA GLU A 233 2.88 -6.71 2.22
C GLU A 233 1.84 -6.44 3.31
N SER A 234 1.47 -7.48 4.09
CA SER A 234 0.39 -7.45 5.07
C SER A 234 0.84 -7.83 6.49
N GLU A 235 0.07 -7.39 7.47
CA GLU A 235 0.28 -7.72 8.89
C GLU A 235 0.20 -9.24 9.14
N LYS A 236 -0.59 -9.97 8.34
CA LYS A 236 -0.78 -11.43 8.42
C LYS A 236 0.56 -12.16 8.27
N GLY A 237 1.35 -11.83 7.25
CA GLY A 237 2.65 -12.46 7.00
C GLY A 237 3.63 -12.29 8.17
N VAL A 238 3.61 -11.12 8.83
CA VAL A 238 4.45 -10.88 10.03
C VAL A 238 4.05 -11.80 11.19
N LEU A 239 2.73 -11.95 11.43
CA LEU A 239 2.23 -12.82 12.50
C LEU A 239 2.48 -14.30 12.22
N GLN A 240 2.36 -14.72 10.96
CA GLN A 240 2.68 -16.09 10.53
C GLN A 240 4.18 -16.38 10.72
N LEU A 241 5.07 -15.46 10.32
CA LEU A 241 6.50 -15.61 10.55
C LEU A 241 6.82 -15.71 12.03
N ASP A 242 6.21 -14.86 12.89
CA ASP A 242 6.37 -14.93 14.35
C ASP A 242 5.86 -16.25 14.93
N THR A 243 4.83 -16.82 14.34
CA THR A 243 4.30 -18.13 14.73
C THR A 243 5.28 -19.25 14.43
N MET A 244 5.85 -19.24 13.24
CA MET A 244 6.80 -20.27 12.76
C MET A 244 8.16 -20.18 13.45
N PHE A 245 8.64 -18.94 13.69
CA PHE A 245 9.98 -18.66 14.19
C PHE A 245 9.96 -17.66 15.37
N PRO A 246 9.40 -18.03 16.52
CA PRO A 246 9.20 -17.11 17.63
C PRO A 246 10.50 -16.50 18.20
N GLU A 247 11.58 -17.24 18.13
CA GLU A 247 12.90 -16.80 18.62
C GLU A 247 13.71 -16.02 17.57
N MET A 248 13.19 -15.95 16.34
CA MET A 248 13.82 -15.28 15.20
C MET A 248 12.78 -14.49 14.40
N SER A 249 11.89 -13.76 15.07
CA SER A 249 10.89 -12.93 14.42
C SER A 249 11.55 -11.66 13.87
N ILE A 250 11.91 -11.68 12.57
CA ILE A 250 12.60 -10.61 11.85
C ILE A 250 11.72 -9.96 10.78
N GLY A 251 10.42 -10.25 10.77
CA GLY A 251 9.47 -9.71 9.82
C GLY A 251 8.92 -8.36 10.23
N VAL A 252 8.72 -7.48 9.25
CA VAL A 252 7.94 -6.25 9.37
C VAL A 252 7.03 -6.12 8.15
N CYS A 253 5.96 -5.30 8.25
CA CYS A 253 5.05 -5.09 7.14
C CYS A 253 5.06 -3.64 6.70
N VAL A 254 5.08 -3.43 5.38
CA VAL A 254 4.97 -2.10 4.76
C VAL A 254 3.51 -1.63 4.66
N SER A 255 2.54 -2.51 4.96
CA SER A 255 1.08 -2.26 4.94
C SER A 255 0.58 -1.78 3.58
N GLY A 256 1.05 -2.42 2.52
CA GLY A 256 0.71 -2.17 1.13
C GLY A 256 1.79 -2.70 0.19
N SER A 257 1.63 -2.44 -1.10
CA SER A 257 2.48 -3.00 -2.14
C SER A 257 3.64 -2.06 -2.56
N SER A 258 4.02 -1.09 -1.71
CA SER A 258 5.10 -0.15 -2.01
C SER A 258 5.89 0.27 -0.77
N LEU A 259 7.20 0.48 -0.95
CA LEU A 259 8.08 1.05 0.06
C LEU A 259 8.09 2.58 -0.07
N THR A 260 7.74 3.28 1.02
CA THR A 260 7.79 4.74 1.07
C THR A 260 9.18 5.24 1.49
N GLU A 261 9.46 6.51 1.22
CA GLU A 261 10.70 7.16 1.69
C GLU A 261 10.81 7.17 3.22
N TYR A 262 9.68 7.32 3.93
CA TYR A 262 9.66 7.25 5.40
C TYR A 262 10.03 5.86 5.93
N GLN A 263 9.51 4.81 5.31
CA GLN A 263 9.84 3.43 5.66
C GLN A 263 11.30 3.12 5.35
N LEU A 264 11.82 3.62 4.22
CA LEU A 264 13.25 3.50 3.90
C LEU A 264 14.11 4.22 4.95
N GLU A 265 13.77 5.45 5.33
CA GLU A 265 14.51 6.16 6.39
C GLU A 265 14.45 5.42 7.74
N ILE A 266 13.32 4.78 8.09
CA ILE A 266 13.25 3.92 9.27
C ILE A 266 14.24 2.74 9.15
N LEU A 267 14.26 2.04 8.01
CA LEU A 267 15.19 0.92 7.79
C LEU A 267 16.66 1.36 7.93
N LYS A 268 17.01 2.53 7.41
CA LYS A 268 18.37 3.10 7.51
C LYS A 268 18.79 3.44 8.95
N THR A 269 17.86 3.55 9.89
CA THR A 269 18.18 3.74 11.31
C THR A 269 18.48 2.43 12.04
N LEU A 270 18.23 1.28 11.40
CA LEU A 270 18.46 -0.04 11.98
C LEU A 270 19.87 -0.53 11.67
N ASP A 271 20.44 -1.29 12.61
CA ASP A 271 21.72 -1.96 12.41
C ASP A 271 21.50 -3.28 11.64
N ILE A 272 21.29 -3.17 10.32
CA ILE A 272 21.00 -4.29 9.41
C ILE A 272 21.91 -4.27 8.17
N GLU A 273 22.11 -5.45 7.60
CA GLU A 273 22.91 -5.65 6.37
C GLU A 273 22.05 -6.10 5.18
N GLU A 274 21.02 -6.92 5.46
CA GLU A 274 20.17 -7.51 4.40
C GLU A 274 18.71 -7.14 4.60
N VAL A 275 18.05 -6.78 3.49
CA VAL A 275 16.60 -6.60 3.40
C VAL A 275 16.05 -7.64 2.43
N ILE A 276 15.13 -8.48 2.91
CA ILE A 276 14.48 -9.53 2.15
C ILE A 276 13.05 -9.10 1.80
N ILE A 277 12.72 -9.09 0.53
CA ILE A 277 11.39 -8.73 0.04
C ILE A 277 10.57 -10.02 -0.06
N ALA A 278 9.43 -10.05 0.64
CA ALA A 278 8.53 -11.20 0.78
C ALA A 278 7.07 -10.78 0.59
N LEU A 279 6.74 -10.21 -0.59
CA LEU A 279 5.39 -9.74 -0.91
C LEU A 279 4.50 -10.90 -1.38
N ASP A 280 3.20 -10.65 -1.44
CA ASP A 280 2.21 -11.60 -1.94
C ASP A 280 2.44 -11.87 -3.43
N LYS A 281 2.34 -13.12 -3.86
CA LYS A 281 2.55 -13.55 -5.25
C LYS A 281 1.49 -12.95 -6.18
N GLU A 282 1.91 -12.29 -7.27
CA GLU A 282 1.01 -11.62 -8.21
C GLU A 282 0.98 -12.24 -9.62
N PHE A 283 1.45 -13.46 -9.77
CA PHE A 283 1.42 -14.20 -11.04
C PHE A 283 1.08 -15.67 -10.80
N GLU A 284 0.46 -16.33 -11.77
CA GLU A 284 0.17 -17.77 -11.71
C GLU A 284 1.30 -18.56 -12.36
N GLU A 285 1.71 -18.19 -13.58
CA GLU A 285 2.69 -18.92 -14.37
C GLU A 285 4.02 -18.16 -14.49
N VAL A 286 5.11 -18.89 -14.29
CA VAL A 286 6.47 -18.39 -14.54
C VAL A 286 6.66 -18.13 -16.05
N GLY A 287 7.20 -16.97 -16.40
CA GLY A 287 7.38 -16.52 -17.78
C GLY A 287 6.18 -15.75 -18.36
N SER A 288 5.06 -15.66 -17.61
CA SER A 288 3.89 -14.89 -18.01
C SER A 288 4.16 -13.38 -18.05
N ASN A 289 3.25 -12.62 -18.66
CA ASN A 289 3.34 -11.16 -18.65
C ASN A 289 3.10 -10.59 -17.23
N GLU A 290 2.23 -11.22 -16.46
CA GLU A 290 1.95 -10.88 -15.07
C GLU A 290 3.23 -11.00 -14.23
N GLU A 291 4.01 -12.07 -14.40
CA GLU A 291 5.31 -12.22 -13.73
C GLU A 291 6.28 -11.10 -14.12
N LYS A 292 6.35 -10.73 -15.41
CA LYS A 292 7.23 -9.66 -15.89
C LYS A 292 6.86 -8.31 -15.26
N PHE A 293 5.56 -7.97 -15.21
CA PHE A 293 5.07 -6.76 -14.55
C PHE A 293 5.35 -6.77 -13.04
N TYR A 294 5.14 -7.92 -12.41
CA TYR A 294 5.44 -8.06 -10.98
C TYR A 294 6.93 -7.91 -10.68
N ARG A 295 7.80 -8.46 -11.54
CA ARG A 295 9.26 -8.30 -11.47
C ARG A 295 9.67 -6.83 -11.60
N GLU A 296 9.12 -6.13 -12.59
CA GLU A 296 9.38 -4.70 -12.81
C GLU A 296 8.91 -3.86 -11.61
N LYS A 297 7.75 -4.19 -11.04
CA LYS A 297 7.25 -3.57 -9.81
C LYS A 297 8.22 -3.76 -8.65
N ILE A 298 8.68 -4.99 -8.38
CA ILE A 298 9.66 -5.27 -7.32
C ILE A 298 10.94 -4.46 -7.58
N GLN A 299 11.43 -4.43 -8.81
CA GLN A 299 12.63 -3.66 -9.18
C GLN A 299 12.46 -2.18 -8.85
N THR A 300 11.43 -1.53 -9.41
CA THR A 300 11.28 -0.07 -9.35
C THR A 300 10.81 0.44 -7.98
N VAL A 301 9.96 -0.33 -7.29
CA VAL A 301 9.32 0.12 -6.05
C VAL A 301 10.13 -0.24 -4.80
N PHE A 302 10.93 -1.31 -4.86
CA PHE A 302 11.70 -1.81 -3.72
C PHE A 302 13.21 -1.83 -3.98
N LEU A 303 13.67 -2.54 -5.00
CA LEU A 303 15.11 -2.78 -5.20
C LEU A 303 15.88 -1.49 -5.50
N ASP A 304 15.38 -0.65 -6.39
CA ASP A 304 16.02 0.62 -6.74
C ASP A 304 16.19 1.56 -5.53
N LYS A 305 15.31 1.41 -4.53
CA LYS A 305 15.39 2.20 -3.29
C LYS A 305 16.29 1.56 -2.23
N LEU A 306 16.31 0.23 -2.14
CA LEU A 306 16.99 -0.50 -1.07
C LEU A 306 18.44 -0.85 -1.39
N SER A 307 18.74 -1.24 -2.63
CA SER A 307 20.06 -1.72 -3.05
C SER A 307 21.21 -0.71 -2.86
N PRO A 308 20.98 0.62 -2.89
CA PRO A 308 22.05 1.56 -2.57
C PRO A 308 22.52 1.51 -1.10
N TYR A 309 21.73 0.91 -0.21
CA TYR A 309 22.00 0.93 1.24
C TYR A 309 22.17 -0.45 1.85
N PHE A 310 21.57 -1.49 1.27
CA PHE A 310 21.50 -2.83 1.85
C PHE A 310 21.77 -3.90 0.80
N LYS A 311 22.26 -5.05 1.23
CA LYS A 311 22.13 -6.29 0.45
C LYS A 311 20.64 -6.59 0.31
N THR A 312 20.19 -6.90 -0.90
CA THR A 312 18.80 -7.19 -1.16
C THR A 312 18.60 -8.59 -1.65
N SER A 313 17.53 -9.22 -1.23
CA SER A 313 17.07 -10.49 -1.77
C SER A 313 15.54 -10.51 -1.86
N VAL A 314 15.02 -11.34 -2.74
CA VAL A 314 13.59 -11.46 -3.00
C VAL A 314 13.20 -12.93 -2.88
N ILE A 315 12.16 -13.20 -2.10
CA ILE A 315 11.51 -14.51 -2.12
C ILE A 315 10.67 -14.57 -3.39
N TRP A 316 11.05 -15.50 -4.29
CA TRP A 316 10.44 -15.67 -5.60
C TRP A 316 10.04 -17.13 -5.80
N ASP A 317 8.76 -17.38 -6.01
CA ASP A 317 8.24 -18.73 -6.20
C ASP A 317 8.37 -19.17 -7.68
N VAL A 318 9.48 -19.80 -8.00
CA VAL A 318 9.71 -20.40 -9.33
C VAL A 318 9.15 -21.82 -9.47
N LYS A 319 8.76 -22.44 -8.34
CA LYS A 319 8.28 -23.83 -8.32
C LYS A 319 6.77 -23.97 -8.32
N GLY A 320 6.03 -22.86 -8.17
CA GLY A 320 4.57 -22.89 -8.05
C GLY A 320 4.08 -23.45 -6.72
N LEU A 321 4.81 -23.19 -5.63
CA LEU A 321 4.45 -23.63 -4.27
C LEU A 321 3.34 -22.77 -3.66
N LEU A 322 3.18 -21.56 -4.17
CA LEU A 322 2.20 -20.58 -3.71
C LEU A 322 1.08 -20.42 -4.74
N ASP A 323 -0.13 -20.21 -4.26
CA ASP A 323 -1.23 -19.77 -5.09
C ASP A 323 -1.16 -18.26 -5.36
N LEU A 324 -1.96 -17.78 -6.31
CA LEU A 324 -2.08 -16.35 -6.60
C LEU A 324 -2.56 -15.60 -5.34
N LYS A 325 -1.85 -14.51 -4.99
CA LYS A 325 -2.11 -13.68 -3.79
C LYS A 325 -1.74 -14.33 -2.46
N ASP A 326 -1.06 -15.47 -2.47
CA ASP A 326 -0.44 -15.99 -1.25
C ASP A 326 0.80 -15.17 -0.87
N ALA A 327 0.93 -14.86 0.42
CA ALA A 327 2.20 -14.46 1.00
C ALA A 327 3.14 -15.70 1.11
N PRO A 328 4.46 -15.53 1.10
CA PRO A 328 5.40 -16.66 1.24
C PRO A 328 5.18 -17.52 2.49
N THR A 329 4.47 -17.00 3.50
CA THR A 329 4.16 -17.66 4.76
C THR A 329 2.84 -18.43 4.76
N ASP A 330 1.99 -18.28 3.74
CA ASP A 330 0.63 -18.83 3.74
C ASP A 330 0.57 -20.35 3.65
N LYS A 331 1.58 -21.00 3.06
CA LYS A 331 1.64 -22.46 2.94
C LYS A 331 2.38 -23.16 4.09
N GLY A 332 2.68 -22.44 5.16
CA GLY A 332 3.29 -23.01 6.35
C GLY A 332 4.82 -23.00 6.33
N LYS A 333 5.37 -23.59 7.41
CA LYS A 333 6.79 -23.45 7.74
C LYS A 333 7.72 -24.06 6.69
N GLU A 334 7.43 -25.28 6.27
CA GLU A 334 8.26 -26.05 5.36
C GLU A 334 8.39 -25.35 4.00
N VAL A 335 7.27 -24.87 3.45
CA VAL A 335 7.25 -24.11 2.17
C VAL A 335 8.00 -22.79 2.32
N PHE A 336 7.78 -22.08 3.45
CA PHE A 336 8.49 -20.83 3.69
C PHE A 336 10.02 -21.06 3.77
N GLU A 337 10.49 -22.10 4.49
CA GLU A 337 11.91 -22.42 4.60
C GLU A 337 12.53 -22.75 3.25
N GLU A 338 11.81 -23.47 2.37
CA GLU A 338 12.24 -23.75 1.00
C GLU A 338 12.39 -22.47 0.18
N LEU A 339 11.34 -21.65 0.14
CA LEU A 339 11.34 -20.36 -0.58
C LEU A 339 12.42 -19.42 -0.05
N PHE A 340 12.61 -19.37 1.28
CA PHE A 340 13.62 -18.53 1.92
C PHE A 340 15.05 -18.97 1.55
N LYS A 341 15.29 -20.27 1.50
CA LYS A 341 16.59 -20.84 1.11
C LYS A 341 16.94 -20.54 -0.34
N GLU A 342 15.95 -20.57 -1.22
CA GLU A 342 16.11 -20.39 -2.66
C GLU A 342 15.92 -18.92 -3.11
N ARG A 343 15.75 -18.00 -2.17
CA ARG A 343 15.53 -16.58 -2.50
C ARG A 343 16.59 -16.03 -3.45
N ALA A 344 16.18 -15.25 -4.42
CA ALA A 344 17.08 -14.58 -5.34
C ALA A 344 17.88 -13.51 -4.58
N ARG A 345 19.20 -13.58 -4.63
CA ARG A 345 20.12 -12.57 -4.09
C ARG A 345 20.55 -11.65 -5.21
N LEU A 346 20.44 -10.36 -4.98
CA LEU A 346 20.65 -9.32 -5.98
C LEU A 346 21.71 -8.33 -5.50
#